data_a55ac391d6a7dc1c754fd879e547fa0e
#
_entry.id   a55ac391d6a7dc1c754fd879e547fa0e
#
_cell.length_a   1.000
_cell.length_b   1.000
_cell.length_c   1.000
_cell.angle_alpha   90.00
_cell.angle_beta   90.00
_cell.angle_gamma   90.00
#
_symmetry.space_group_name_H-M   'P 1'
#
loop_
_entity.id
_entity.type
_entity.pdbx_description
1 polymer ?
#
loop_
_entity_poly.entity_id
_entity_poly.type
_entity_poly.pdbx_seq_one_letter_code
_entity_poly.pdbx_strand_id
1 'polypeptide(L)'
;MEQGHWVLAKLGKRVLRPGGRELTAQMLEAMNINETDDVVEFAPGLGQTARLTVAHKPHSYPAVELNEEAASRVRHNVSYANMRVVAADAAQTGLPDACATKVYGEAMLTMQSAPQKNAIVREAARLLKAGGLYAIHEIVICPDDAGSELQRTIEKDLAHSIKTNVRPLTLSAWRAVLEENGFEVVWTKQSPMHLLEWRRVVADEGWGGFLRIVWRMLRNAPARKR
;
A
#
# COMPACT_ATOMS: atom_id res chain seq x y z
N MET A 1 13.33 -1.50 17.37
CA MET A 1 12.22 -0.60 17.77
C MET A 1 11.05 -0.90 16.84
N GLU A 2 9.85 -1.13 17.35
CA GLU A 2 8.71 -1.55 16.52
C GLU A 2 8.22 -0.38 15.66
N GLN A 3 7.97 -0.63 14.36
CA GLN A 3 7.52 0.39 13.40
C GLN A 3 6.11 0.89 13.77
N GLY A 4 5.84 2.20 13.57
CA GLY A 4 4.61 2.84 14.04
C GLY A 4 3.31 2.25 13.50
N HIS A 5 3.30 1.78 12.25
CA HIS A 5 2.14 1.12 11.65
C HIS A 5 1.78 -0.22 12.32
N TRP A 6 2.77 -1.00 12.78
CA TRP A 6 2.51 -2.21 13.56
C TRP A 6 1.94 -1.92 14.94
N VAL A 7 2.35 -0.79 15.57
CA VAL A 7 1.74 -0.33 16.82
C VAL A 7 0.27 0.04 16.60
N LEU A 8 -0.05 0.75 15.53
CA LEU A 8 -1.44 1.06 15.17
C LEU A 8 -2.25 -0.21 14.88
N ALA A 9 -1.66 -1.19 14.22
CA ALA A 9 -2.29 -2.50 13.99
C ALA A 9 -2.59 -3.21 15.32
N LYS A 10 -1.67 -3.21 16.29
CA LYS A 10 -1.89 -3.77 17.64
C LYS A 10 -2.99 -3.04 18.41
N LEU A 11 -3.15 -1.72 18.20
CA LEU A 11 -4.25 -0.94 18.75
C LEU A 11 -5.61 -1.26 18.09
N GLY A 12 -5.58 -2.00 16.98
CA GLY A 12 -6.77 -2.46 16.26
C GLY A 12 -7.13 -1.66 15.04
N LYS A 13 -6.26 -0.73 14.58
CA LYS A 13 -6.41 -0.06 13.30
C LYS A 13 -6.05 -1.03 12.18
N ARG A 14 -6.96 -1.25 11.24
CA ARG A 14 -6.81 -2.20 10.13
C ARG A 14 -6.41 -1.53 8.84
N VAL A 15 -6.82 -0.28 8.64
CA VAL A 15 -6.44 0.53 7.49
C VAL A 15 -5.23 1.38 7.87
N LEU A 16 -4.04 1.02 7.38
CA LEU A 16 -2.75 1.58 7.79
C LEU A 16 -2.12 2.50 6.74
N ARG A 17 -2.82 2.76 5.64
CA ARG A 17 -2.36 3.55 4.51
C ARG A 17 -2.99 4.94 4.47
N PRO A 18 -2.27 5.97 3.99
CA PRO A 18 -2.82 7.29 3.71
C PRO A 18 -3.99 7.20 2.71
N GLY A 19 -4.95 8.13 2.77
CA GLY A 19 -6.13 8.10 1.89
C GLY A 19 -7.20 7.07 2.30
N GLY A 20 -6.86 6.08 3.14
CA GLY A 20 -7.79 5.13 3.72
C GLY A 20 -8.49 4.22 2.72
N ARG A 21 -9.64 3.68 3.12
CA ARG A 21 -10.45 2.75 2.29
C ARG A 21 -11.03 3.40 1.04
N GLU A 22 -11.35 4.67 1.11
CA GLU A 22 -11.99 5.40 0.00
C GLU A 22 -11.05 5.48 -1.22
N LEU A 23 -9.79 5.91 -1.02
CA LEU A 23 -8.82 6.01 -2.12
C LEU A 23 -8.46 4.62 -2.67
N THR A 24 -8.38 3.60 -1.81
CA THR A 24 -8.22 2.21 -2.27
C THR A 24 -9.40 1.75 -3.14
N ALA A 25 -10.64 2.07 -2.73
CA ALA A 25 -11.82 1.70 -3.53
C ALA A 25 -11.78 2.37 -4.91
N GLN A 26 -11.43 3.66 -4.97
CA GLN A 26 -11.27 4.39 -6.24
C GLN A 26 -10.14 3.81 -7.11
N MET A 27 -9.02 3.38 -6.50
CA MET A 27 -7.94 2.70 -7.22
C MET A 27 -8.43 1.37 -7.83
N LEU A 28 -9.10 0.52 -7.04
CA LEU A 28 -9.62 -0.76 -7.53
C LEU A 28 -10.70 -0.57 -8.60
N GLU A 29 -11.56 0.46 -8.48
CA GLU A 29 -12.54 0.85 -9.49
C GLU A 29 -11.84 1.27 -10.80
N ALA A 30 -10.81 2.13 -10.73
CA ALA A 30 -10.02 2.55 -11.88
C ALA A 30 -9.30 1.36 -12.56
N MET A 31 -8.87 0.37 -11.78
CA MET A 31 -8.29 -0.87 -12.31
C MET A 31 -9.32 -1.79 -12.99
N ASN A 32 -10.61 -1.64 -12.68
CA ASN A 32 -11.72 -2.42 -13.24
C ASN A 32 -11.45 -3.93 -13.22
N ILE A 33 -11.09 -4.45 -12.04
CA ILE A 33 -10.76 -5.86 -11.84
C ILE A 33 -12.01 -6.74 -12.03
N ASN A 34 -11.86 -7.84 -12.77
CA ASN A 34 -12.94 -8.78 -13.05
C ASN A 34 -12.46 -10.25 -13.08
N GLU A 35 -13.37 -11.18 -13.39
CA GLU A 35 -13.14 -12.63 -13.32
C GLU A 35 -12.14 -13.15 -14.39
N THR A 36 -11.76 -12.36 -15.39
CA THR A 36 -10.77 -12.73 -16.41
C THR A 36 -9.36 -12.22 -16.07
N ASP A 37 -9.21 -11.42 -15.02
CA ASP A 37 -7.94 -10.80 -14.68
C ASP A 37 -7.02 -11.72 -13.86
N ASP A 38 -5.75 -11.72 -14.21
CA ASP A 38 -4.65 -12.24 -13.40
C ASP A 38 -4.07 -11.06 -12.60
N VAL A 39 -4.31 -11.04 -11.29
CA VAL A 39 -3.97 -9.90 -10.43
C VAL A 39 -2.82 -10.23 -9.50
N VAL A 40 -1.80 -9.39 -9.44
CA VAL A 40 -0.70 -9.50 -8.46
C VAL A 40 -0.76 -8.32 -7.49
N GLU A 41 -0.80 -8.59 -6.18
CA GLU A 41 -0.66 -7.57 -5.13
C GLU A 41 0.73 -7.64 -4.52
N PHE A 42 1.39 -6.48 -4.41
CA PHE A 42 2.65 -6.32 -3.68
C PHE A 42 2.38 -5.83 -2.25
N ALA A 43 3.03 -6.47 -1.29
CA ALA A 43 2.99 -6.13 0.14
C ALA A 43 1.54 -6.01 0.71
N PRO A 44 0.72 -7.06 0.65
CA PRO A 44 -0.67 -7.05 1.13
C PRO A 44 -0.82 -6.76 2.64
N GLY A 45 0.25 -6.84 3.41
CA GLY A 45 0.28 -6.52 4.83
C GLY A 45 -0.74 -7.29 5.66
N LEU A 46 -1.83 -6.64 6.09
CA LEU A 46 -2.90 -7.29 6.86
C LEU A 46 -4.00 -7.92 5.98
N GLY A 47 -3.87 -7.84 4.66
CA GLY A 47 -4.83 -8.40 3.70
C GLY A 47 -6.16 -7.63 3.60
N GLN A 48 -6.20 -6.35 3.97
CA GLN A 48 -7.44 -5.58 3.89
C GLN A 48 -7.83 -5.29 2.43
N THR A 49 -6.86 -4.90 1.59
CA THR A 49 -7.10 -4.67 0.17
C THR A 49 -7.29 -5.99 -0.55
N ALA A 50 -6.54 -7.03 -0.19
CA ALA A 50 -6.73 -8.39 -0.70
C ALA A 50 -8.21 -8.85 -0.60
N ARG A 51 -8.88 -8.60 0.54
CA ARG A 51 -10.31 -8.93 0.71
C ARG A 51 -11.22 -8.18 -0.27
N LEU A 52 -10.90 -6.93 -0.58
CA LEU A 52 -11.67 -6.16 -1.56
C LEU A 52 -11.41 -6.70 -2.98
N THR A 53 -10.17 -7.01 -3.30
CA THR A 53 -9.78 -7.54 -4.60
C THR A 53 -10.42 -8.91 -4.89
N VAL A 54 -10.38 -9.84 -3.94
CA VAL A 54 -10.97 -11.17 -4.16
C VAL A 54 -12.49 -11.15 -4.26
N ALA A 55 -13.16 -10.10 -3.80
CA ALA A 55 -14.60 -9.91 -4.02
C ALA A 55 -14.95 -9.71 -5.51
N HIS A 56 -13.99 -9.28 -6.35
CA HIS A 56 -14.13 -9.20 -7.81
C HIS A 56 -13.85 -10.54 -8.51
N LYS A 57 -13.48 -11.58 -7.76
CA LYS A 57 -13.24 -12.95 -8.22
C LYS A 57 -12.23 -13.06 -9.37
N PRO A 58 -11.02 -12.45 -9.27
CA PRO A 58 -10.03 -12.53 -10.34
C PRO A 58 -9.68 -13.99 -10.67
N HIS A 59 -9.29 -14.24 -11.95
CA HIS A 59 -8.91 -15.57 -12.42
C HIS A 59 -7.74 -16.15 -11.60
N SER A 60 -6.73 -15.32 -11.28
CA SER A 60 -5.65 -15.68 -10.36
C SER A 60 -5.26 -14.49 -9.48
N TYR A 61 -4.74 -14.79 -8.25
CA TYR A 61 -4.37 -13.74 -7.30
C TYR A 61 -3.13 -14.10 -6.47
N PRO A 62 -1.91 -14.01 -7.03
CA PRO A 62 -0.68 -14.01 -6.25
C PRO A 62 -0.54 -12.74 -5.38
N ALA A 63 -0.38 -12.93 -4.07
CA ALA A 63 -0.08 -11.88 -3.10
C ALA A 63 1.38 -12.03 -2.66
N VAL A 64 2.24 -11.09 -3.05
CA VAL A 64 3.70 -11.12 -2.81
C VAL A 64 4.01 -10.37 -1.52
N GLU A 65 4.52 -11.07 -0.51
CA GLU A 65 4.82 -10.51 0.80
C GLU A 65 6.21 -10.97 1.30
N LEU A 66 7.07 -10.02 1.60
CA LEU A 66 8.42 -10.31 2.06
C LEU A 66 8.45 -10.81 3.52
N ASN A 67 7.54 -10.27 4.35
CA ASN A 67 7.49 -10.61 5.77
C ASN A 67 6.63 -11.85 6.00
N GLU A 68 7.22 -12.95 6.47
CA GLU A 68 6.51 -14.24 6.66
C GLU A 68 5.37 -14.14 7.69
N GLU A 69 5.52 -13.31 8.74
CA GLU A 69 4.43 -13.10 9.70
C GLU A 69 3.22 -12.42 9.04
N ALA A 70 3.47 -11.40 8.20
CA ALA A 70 2.41 -10.76 7.41
C ALA A 70 1.83 -11.73 6.37
N ALA A 71 2.66 -12.50 5.68
CA ALA A 71 2.22 -13.54 4.74
C ALA A 71 1.30 -14.58 5.39
N SER A 72 1.66 -15.04 6.59
CA SER A 72 0.82 -15.95 7.39
C SER A 72 -0.53 -15.32 7.75
N ARG A 73 -0.54 -14.05 8.11
CA ARG A 73 -1.78 -13.30 8.40
C ARG A 73 -2.67 -13.17 7.17
N VAL A 74 -2.10 -12.93 5.99
CA VAL A 74 -2.86 -12.87 4.73
C VAL A 74 -3.51 -14.22 4.45
N ARG A 75 -2.75 -15.33 4.54
CA ARG A 75 -3.28 -16.71 4.36
C ARG A 75 -4.44 -17.00 5.31
N HIS A 76 -4.35 -16.54 6.56
CA HIS A 76 -5.40 -16.72 7.55
C HIS A 76 -6.63 -15.83 7.32
N ASN A 77 -6.40 -14.59 6.91
CA ASN A 77 -7.44 -13.55 6.85
C ASN A 77 -8.22 -13.52 5.54
N VAL A 78 -7.66 -14.05 4.45
CA VAL A 78 -8.24 -13.99 3.11
C VAL A 78 -8.43 -15.41 2.60
N SER A 79 -9.68 -15.79 2.43
CA SER A 79 -10.05 -17.11 1.86
C SER A 79 -10.50 -16.92 0.41
N TYR A 80 -9.68 -17.39 -0.53
CA TYR A 80 -10.01 -17.39 -1.95
C TYR A 80 -9.26 -18.53 -2.66
N ALA A 81 -9.97 -19.37 -3.41
CA ALA A 81 -9.41 -20.59 -3.99
C ALA A 81 -8.25 -20.32 -4.97
N ASN A 82 -8.33 -19.20 -5.72
CA ASN A 82 -7.32 -18.83 -6.72
C ASN A 82 -6.24 -17.89 -6.15
N MET A 83 -6.22 -17.66 -4.81
CA MET A 83 -5.18 -16.89 -4.17
C MET A 83 -4.02 -17.79 -3.74
N ARG A 84 -2.80 -17.28 -3.94
CA ARG A 84 -1.59 -17.83 -3.30
C ARG A 84 -0.75 -16.70 -2.70
N VAL A 85 -0.19 -16.93 -1.53
CA VAL A 85 0.77 -16.00 -0.92
C VAL A 85 2.17 -16.46 -1.28
N VAL A 86 2.91 -15.58 -1.94
CA VAL A 86 4.30 -15.78 -2.38
C VAL A 86 5.21 -15.05 -1.40
N ALA A 87 6.05 -15.79 -0.67
CA ALA A 87 7.05 -15.21 0.23
C ALA A 87 8.26 -14.77 -0.61
N ALA A 88 8.29 -13.50 -1.04
CA ALA A 88 9.34 -12.95 -1.91
C ALA A 88 9.44 -11.43 -1.78
N ASP A 89 10.57 -10.87 -2.23
CA ASP A 89 10.75 -9.44 -2.45
C ASP A 89 9.94 -9.00 -3.69
N ALA A 90 9.21 -7.90 -3.59
CA ALA A 90 8.48 -7.31 -4.71
C ALA A 90 9.39 -6.86 -5.87
N ALA A 91 10.70 -6.69 -5.63
CA ALA A 91 11.69 -6.44 -6.67
C ALA A 91 12.15 -7.71 -7.39
N GLN A 92 11.84 -8.91 -6.85
CA GLN A 92 12.23 -10.20 -7.41
C GLN A 92 11.24 -11.26 -6.95
N THR A 93 10.06 -11.28 -7.54
CA THR A 93 8.94 -12.10 -7.09
C THR A 93 9.09 -13.59 -7.40
N GLY A 94 9.90 -13.95 -8.38
CA GLY A 94 9.99 -15.31 -8.92
C GLY A 94 8.77 -15.75 -9.72
N LEU A 95 7.82 -14.86 -9.98
CA LEU A 95 6.67 -15.12 -10.84
C LEU A 95 7.10 -15.08 -12.33
N PRO A 96 6.40 -15.80 -13.23
CA PRO A 96 6.69 -15.77 -14.66
C PRO A 96 6.52 -14.39 -15.30
N ASP A 97 7.22 -14.12 -16.39
CA ASP A 97 7.03 -12.93 -17.23
C ASP A 97 5.60 -12.92 -17.79
N ALA A 98 5.04 -11.73 -17.98
CA ALA A 98 3.74 -11.52 -18.60
C ALA A 98 2.62 -12.43 -18.02
N CYS A 99 2.65 -12.68 -16.70
CA CYS A 99 1.69 -13.53 -16.03
C CYS A 99 0.49 -12.77 -15.44
N ALA A 100 0.52 -11.43 -15.45
CA ALA A 100 -0.53 -10.60 -14.84
C ALA A 100 -1.17 -9.64 -15.84
N THR A 101 -2.47 -9.37 -15.69
CA THR A 101 -3.17 -8.27 -16.36
C THR A 101 -3.20 -7.01 -15.49
N LYS A 102 -3.14 -7.20 -14.16
CA LYS A 102 -3.17 -6.14 -13.16
C LYS A 102 -2.09 -6.39 -12.10
N VAL A 103 -1.34 -5.34 -11.75
CA VAL A 103 -0.41 -5.34 -10.61
C VAL A 103 -0.73 -4.13 -9.76
N TYR A 104 -0.68 -4.24 -8.43
CA TYR A 104 -0.78 -3.06 -7.57
C TYR A 104 -0.03 -3.23 -6.24
N GLY A 105 0.28 -2.08 -5.61
CA GLY A 105 0.84 -2.02 -4.27
C GLY A 105 0.42 -0.74 -3.56
N GLU A 106 0.22 -0.82 -2.24
CA GLU A 106 -0.21 0.31 -1.42
C GLU A 106 0.74 0.57 -0.26
N ALA A 107 1.17 1.82 -0.11
CA ALA A 107 1.99 2.32 1.00
C ALA A 107 3.27 1.50 1.21
N MET A 108 3.90 1.04 0.16
CA MET A 108 5.09 0.20 0.23
C MET A 108 6.32 0.82 -0.47
N LEU A 109 6.13 1.51 -1.60
CA LEU A 109 7.23 2.15 -2.33
C LEU A 109 7.80 3.36 -1.57
N THR A 110 6.98 4.13 -0.88
CA THR A 110 7.43 5.28 -0.06
C THR A 110 8.51 4.86 0.96
N MET A 111 8.49 3.63 1.45
CA MET A 111 9.48 3.13 2.41
C MET A 111 10.78 2.64 1.76
N GLN A 112 10.86 2.57 0.44
CA GLN A 112 12.01 2.04 -0.29
C GLN A 112 13.03 3.12 -0.66
N SER A 113 14.29 2.71 -0.87
CA SER A 113 15.30 3.54 -1.50
C SER A 113 14.99 3.77 -2.98
N ALA A 114 15.57 4.79 -3.61
CA ALA A 114 15.34 5.05 -5.03
C ALA A 114 15.70 3.86 -5.94
N PRO A 115 16.87 3.16 -5.75
CA PRO A 115 17.15 1.96 -6.52
C PRO A 115 16.11 0.86 -6.33
N GLN A 116 15.62 0.66 -5.09
CA GLN A 116 14.64 -0.37 -4.78
C GLN A 116 13.25 -0.03 -5.37
N LYS A 117 12.82 1.25 -5.33
CA LYS A 117 11.61 1.70 -6.03
C LYS A 117 11.65 1.32 -7.51
N ASN A 118 12.73 1.65 -8.19
CA ASN A 118 12.93 1.33 -9.61
C ASN A 118 12.96 -0.18 -9.87
N ALA A 119 13.57 -0.96 -8.98
CA ALA A 119 13.60 -2.43 -9.11
C ALA A 119 12.18 -3.03 -9.01
N ILE A 120 11.38 -2.56 -8.04
CA ILE A 120 9.99 -3.01 -7.87
C ILE A 120 9.11 -2.61 -9.07
N VAL A 121 9.25 -1.37 -9.56
CA VAL A 121 8.49 -0.90 -10.72
C VAL A 121 8.85 -1.68 -11.99
N ARG A 122 10.13 -1.99 -12.19
CA ARG A 122 10.58 -2.88 -13.30
C ARG A 122 10.03 -4.30 -13.17
N GLU A 123 9.99 -4.83 -11.95
CA GLU A 123 9.40 -6.14 -11.72
C GLU A 123 7.90 -6.12 -12.04
N ALA A 124 7.15 -5.07 -11.67
CA ALA A 124 5.76 -4.91 -12.06
C ALA A 124 5.60 -4.88 -13.60
N ALA A 125 6.49 -4.16 -14.31
CA ALA A 125 6.48 -4.13 -15.77
C ALA A 125 6.76 -5.51 -16.39
N ARG A 126 7.72 -6.28 -15.83
CA ARG A 126 8.03 -7.65 -16.29
C ARG A 126 6.85 -8.61 -16.11
N LEU A 127 6.12 -8.48 -14.99
CA LEU A 127 4.97 -9.34 -14.70
C LEU A 127 3.76 -9.04 -15.58
N LEU A 128 3.62 -7.81 -16.05
CA LEU A 128 2.44 -7.40 -16.80
C LEU A 128 2.47 -7.91 -18.25
N LYS A 129 1.32 -8.37 -18.69
CA LYS A 129 0.99 -8.56 -20.12
C LYS A 129 0.94 -7.21 -20.83
N ALA A 130 1.12 -7.19 -22.13
CA ALA A 130 0.93 -5.98 -22.94
C ALA A 130 -0.48 -5.39 -22.69
N GLY A 131 -0.54 -4.07 -22.44
CA GLY A 131 -1.78 -3.37 -22.09
C GLY A 131 -2.28 -3.60 -20.66
N GLY A 132 -1.52 -4.30 -19.81
CA GLY A 132 -1.83 -4.48 -18.40
C GLY A 132 -1.70 -3.17 -17.60
N LEU A 133 -2.30 -3.11 -16.41
CA LEU A 133 -2.30 -1.92 -15.55
C LEU A 133 -1.45 -2.13 -14.30
N TYR A 134 -0.63 -1.14 -13.97
CA TYR A 134 0.05 -1.03 -12.67
C TYR A 134 -0.55 0.12 -11.87
N ALA A 135 -1.00 -0.12 -10.65
CA ALA A 135 -1.49 0.91 -9.74
C ALA A 135 -0.62 1.01 -8.49
N ILE A 136 -0.30 2.25 -8.11
CA ILE A 136 0.38 2.54 -6.84
C ILE A 136 -0.47 3.49 -6.01
N HIS A 137 -0.50 3.29 -4.69
CA HIS A 137 -1.13 4.18 -3.74
C HIS A 137 -0.09 4.59 -2.70
N GLU A 138 0.50 5.79 -2.88
CA GLU A 138 1.68 6.22 -2.15
C GLU A 138 1.53 7.64 -1.58
N ILE A 139 2.42 8.02 -0.67
CA ILE A 139 2.48 9.38 -0.14
C ILE A 139 3.06 10.31 -1.20
N VAL A 140 2.38 11.44 -1.41
CA VAL A 140 2.82 12.52 -2.31
C VAL A 140 3.16 13.76 -1.50
N ILE A 141 4.31 14.37 -1.78
CA ILE A 141 4.70 15.69 -1.25
C ILE A 141 3.97 16.76 -2.08
N CYS A 142 3.34 17.70 -1.40
CA CYS A 142 2.70 18.87 -2.00
C CYS A 142 3.25 20.15 -1.35
N PRO A 143 3.45 21.24 -2.12
CA PRO A 143 3.19 21.35 -3.57
C PRO A 143 4.23 20.57 -4.40
N ASP A 144 3.97 20.40 -5.70
CA ASP A 144 4.81 19.57 -6.59
C ASP A 144 6.20 20.19 -6.85
N ASP A 145 6.30 21.50 -6.73
CA ASP A 145 7.55 22.30 -6.81
C ASP A 145 8.25 22.48 -5.46
N ALA A 146 7.89 21.69 -4.45
CA ALA A 146 8.50 21.75 -3.13
C ALA A 146 10.03 21.64 -3.22
N GLY A 147 10.73 22.65 -2.70
CA GLY A 147 12.19 22.68 -2.67
C GLY A 147 12.79 21.55 -1.83
N SER A 148 14.03 21.19 -2.11
CA SER A 148 14.72 20.05 -1.47
C SER A 148 14.79 20.14 0.06
N GLU A 149 14.83 21.34 0.63
CA GLU A 149 14.84 21.56 2.09
C GLU A 149 13.48 21.18 2.72
N LEU A 150 12.38 21.62 2.10
CA LEU A 150 11.04 21.25 2.55
C LEU A 150 10.81 19.73 2.42
N GLN A 151 11.23 19.11 1.32
CA GLN A 151 11.14 17.65 1.14
C GLN A 151 11.89 16.92 2.26
N ARG A 152 13.13 17.28 2.57
CA ARG A 152 13.91 16.68 3.67
C ARG A 152 13.26 16.88 5.04
N THR A 153 12.63 18.03 5.27
CA THR A 153 11.90 18.29 6.52
C THR A 153 10.70 17.36 6.65
N ILE A 154 9.89 17.25 5.58
CA ILE A 154 8.74 16.33 5.53
C ILE A 154 9.19 14.87 5.74
N GLU A 155 10.25 14.43 5.08
CA GLU A 155 10.81 13.09 5.26
C GLU A 155 11.19 12.80 6.71
N LYS A 156 11.90 13.74 7.36
CA LYS A 156 12.30 13.60 8.76
C LYS A 156 11.11 13.54 9.72
N ASP A 157 10.13 14.42 9.54
CA ASP A 157 8.95 14.50 10.39
C ASP A 157 8.07 13.23 10.23
N LEU A 158 7.88 12.77 9.01
CA LEU A 158 7.19 11.52 8.74
C LEU A 158 7.94 10.32 9.33
N ALA A 159 9.25 10.21 9.09
CA ALA A 159 10.08 9.14 9.62
C ALA A 159 10.04 9.10 11.16
N HIS A 160 10.08 10.26 11.81
CA HIS A 160 9.95 10.37 13.26
C HIS A 160 8.55 9.91 13.74
N SER A 161 7.50 10.33 13.05
CA SER A 161 6.11 10.04 13.42
C SER A 161 5.74 8.57 13.27
N ILE A 162 6.17 7.93 12.17
CA ILE A 162 5.81 6.53 11.89
C ILE A 162 6.93 5.53 12.27
N LYS A 163 8.08 6.03 12.74
CA LYS A 163 9.25 5.24 13.19
C LYS A 163 9.75 4.26 12.14
N THR A 164 9.77 4.69 10.90
CA THR A 164 10.37 3.97 9.78
C THR A 164 10.95 4.95 8.79
N ASN A 165 11.95 4.54 8.03
CA ASN A 165 12.46 5.36 6.94
C ASN A 165 11.38 5.53 5.88
N VAL A 166 11.15 6.78 5.46
CA VAL A 166 10.23 7.12 4.38
C VAL A 166 10.91 8.05 3.41
N ARG A 167 10.59 7.89 2.15
CA ARG A 167 11.08 8.71 1.05
C ARG A 167 9.90 8.98 0.10
N PRO A 168 8.94 9.80 0.54
CA PRO A 168 7.85 10.23 -0.32
C PRO A 168 8.41 11.07 -1.47
N LEU A 169 7.72 11.08 -2.58
CA LEU A 169 8.09 11.86 -3.76
C LEU A 169 6.99 12.87 -4.07
N THR A 170 7.32 13.91 -4.82
CA THR A 170 6.31 14.77 -5.45
C THR A 170 5.55 14.00 -6.52
N LEU A 171 4.44 14.55 -7.01
CA LEU A 171 3.66 13.88 -8.06
C LEU A 171 4.46 13.74 -9.35
N SER A 172 5.18 14.79 -9.77
CA SER A 172 6.06 14.75 -10.94
C SER A 172 7.17 13.70 -10.79
N ALA A 173 7.76 13.58 -9.61
CA ALA A 173 8.81 12.59 -9.36
C ALA A 173 8.25 11.15 -9.36
N TRP A 174 7.03 10.89 -8.84
CA TRP A 174 6.37 9.59 -8.98
C TRP A 174 6.07 9.24 -10.44
N ARG A 175 5.60 10.23 -11.23
CA ARG A 175 5.41 10.05 -12.68
C ARG A 175 6.72 9.67 -13.37
N ALA A 176 7.80 10.40 -13.11
CA ALA A 176 9.11 10.11 -13.68
C ALA A 176 9.56 8.67 -13.37
N VAL A 177 9.43 8.21 -12.13
CA VAL A 177 9.77 6.82 -11.76
C VAL A 177 8.97 5.80 -12.58
N LEU A 178 7.68 6.04 -12.84
CA LEU A 178 6.84 5.14 -13.62
C LEU A 178 7.21 5.19 -15.11
N GLU A 179 7.36 6.40 -15.67
CA GLU A 179 7.66 6.63 -17.10
C GLU A 179 9.05 6.11 -17.49
N GLU A 180 10.07 6.29 -16.63
CA GLU A 180 11.43 5.73 -16.80
C GLU A 180 11.46 4.20 -16.85
N ASN A 181 10.44 3.56 -16.30
CA ASN A 181 10.29 2.10 -16.31
C ASN A 181 9.21 1.61 -17.31
N GLY A 182 8.84 2.45 -18.27
CA GLY A 182 8.01 2.06 -19.43
C GLY A 182 6.49 2.15 -19.22
N PHE A 183 6.03 2.81 -18.16
CA PHE A 183 4.61 3.04 -17.92
C PHE A 183 4.14 4.39 -18.46
N GLU A 184 2.94 4.45 -18.97
CA GLU A 184 2.18 5.69 -19.18
C GLU A 184 1.20 5.92 -18.04
N VAL A 185 1.23 7.13 -17.44
CA VAL A 185 0.33 7.46 -16.32
C VAL A 185 -1.01 7.96 -16.84
N VAL A 186 -2.01 7.08 -16.86
CA VAL A 186 -3.35 7.34 -17.42
C VAL A 186 -4.37 7.84 -16.39
N TRP A 187 -4.11 7.65 -15.09
CA TRP A 187 -5.02 8.08 -14.03
C TRP A 187 -4.27 8.52 -12.77
N THR A 188 -4.77 9.56 -12.12
CA THR A 188 -4.19 10.08 -10.88
C THR A 188 -5.29 10.62 -9.97
N LYS A 189 -5.24 10.30 -8.68
CA LYS A 189 -6.13 10.85 -7.65
C LYS A 189 -5.31 11.20 -6.41
N GLN A 190 -5.66 12.30 -5.76
CA GLN A 190 -5.03 12.71 -4.50
C GLN A 190 -6.08 12.82 -3.41
N SER A 191 -5.67 12.55 -2.18
CA SER A 191 -6.49 12.70 -0.98
C SER A 191 -5.61 13.19 0.17
N PRO A 192 -6.07 14.14 1.00
CA PRO A 192 -5.32 14.57 2.17
C PRO A 192 -5.02 13.40 3.12
N MET A 193 -3.82 13.43 3.73
CA MET A 193 -3.39 12.41 4.68
C MET A 193 -3.93 12.69 6.09
N HIS A 194 -5.08 12.11 6.43
CA HIS A 194 -5.77 12.29 7.71
C HIS A 194 -5.82 11.00 8.55
N LEU A 195 -4.67 10.33 8.73
CA LEU A 195 -4.61 8.98 9.33
C LEU A 195 -5.22 8.87 10.73
N LEU A 196 -5.16 9.92 11.53
CA LEU A 196 -5.61 9.93 12.94
C LEU A 196 -6.80 10.85 13.20
N GLU A 197 -7.33 11.53 12.19
CA GLU A 197 -8.58 12.27 12.38
C GLU A 197 -9.72 11.30 12.75
N TRP A 198 -10.45 11.62 13.82
CA TRP A 198 -11.50 10.74 14.32
C TRP A 198 -12.55 10.37 13.27
N ARG A 199 -12.92 11.34 12.39
CA ARG A 199 -13.84 11.10 11.27
C ARG A 199 -13.31 10.07 10.29
N ARG A 200 -12.01 10.13 9.96
CA ARG A 200 -11.35 9.17 9.08
C ARG A 200 -11.23 7.80 9.76
N VAL A 201 -10.86 7.76 11.03
CA VAL A 201 -10.80 6.50 11.77
C VAL A 201 -12.17 5.83 11.84
N VAL A 202 -13.25 6.60 12.03
CA VAL A 202 -14.62 6.07 11.99
C VAL A 202 -14.99 5.58 10.58
N ALA A 203 -14.63 6.31 9.52
CA ALA A 203 -14.88 5.89 8.14
C ALA A 203 -14.14 4.59 7.78
N ASP A 204 -12.88 4.46 8.22
CA ASP A 204 -12.02 3.29 7.92
C ASP A 204 -12.39 2.05 8.76
N GLU A 205 -12.67 2.23 10.04
CA GLU A 205 -12.78 1.14 11.03
C GLU A 205 -14.22 0.95 11.55
N GLY A 206 -15.12 1.88 11.26
CA GLY A 206 -16.45 1.96 11.84
C GLY A 206 -16.45 2.43 13.31
N TRP A 207 -17.62 2.75 13.87
CA TRP A 207 -17.76 3.20 15.26
C TRP A 207 -17.22 2.20 16.28
N GLY A 208 -17.47 0.90 16.08
CA GLY A 208 -16.96 -0.15 16.96
C GLY A 208 -15.43 -0.28 16.91
N GLY A 209 -14.82 -0.07 15.76
CA GLY A 209 -13.37 -0.02 15.58
C GLY A 209 -12.76 1.20 16.27
N PHE A 210 -13.34 2.38 16.08
CA PHE A 210 -12.94 3.62 16.74
C PHE A 210 -12.95 3.47 18.27
N LEU A 211 -14.06 3.03 18.87
CA LEU A 211 -14.16 2.83 20.31
C LEU A 211 -13.14 1.82 20.84
N ARG A 212 -12.88 0.74 20.11
CA ARG A 212 -11.84 -0.24 20.46
C ARG A 212 -10.45 0.36 20.44
N ILE A 213 -10.12 1.19 19.45
CA ILE A 213 -8.82 1.89 19.36
C ILE A 213 -8.67 2.84 20.54
N VAL A 214 -9.68 3.68 20.82
CA VAL A 214 -9.68 4.61 21.96
C VAL A 214 -9.50 3.85 23.28
N TRP A 215 -10.26 2.78 23.50
CA TRP A 215 -10.17 1.97 24.73
C TRP A 215 -8.77 1.33 24.89
N ARG A 216 -8.19 0.79 23.80
CA ARG A 216 -6.83 0.24 23.85
C ARG A 216 -5.76 1.32 24.08
N MET A 217 -5.91 2.52 23.51
CA MET A 217 -5.04 3.66 23.81
C MET A 217 -5.08 4.05 25.28
N LEU A 218 -6.26 4.06 25.89
CA LEU A 218 -6.42 4.37 27.30
C LEU A 218 -5.76 3.34 28.23
N ARG A 219 -5.69 2.07 27.81
CA ARG A 219 -5.08 0.96 28.58
C ARG A 219 -3.58 0.78 28.36
N ASN A 220 -3.02 1.26 27.26
CA ASN A 220 -1.60 1.12 26.94
C ASN A 220 -0.81 2.40 27.29
N ALA A 221 -0.04 2.36 28.38
CA ALA A 221 0.80 3.47 28.83
C ALA A 221 1.80 3.99 27.77
N PRO A 222 2.44 3.15 26.91
CA PRO A 222 3.29 3.61 25.80
C PRO A 222 2.55 4.36 24.70
N ALA A 223 1.25 4.13 24.51
CA ALA A 223 0.43 4.80 23.50
C ALA A 223 -0.06 6.18 23.93
N ARG A 224 -0.01 6.50 25.24
CA ARG A 224 -0.41 7.81 25.78
C ARG A 224 0.64 8.92 25.56
N LYS A 225 1.89 8.56 25.24
CA LYS A 225 3.00 9.50 25.02
C LYS A 225 3.23 9.83 23.55
N ARG A 226 2.29 9.50 22.70
CA ARG A 226 2.26 9.74 21.25
C ARG A 226 0.95 10.44 20.89
#